data_363671b053c27fab3117ff21a4ec2c48
#
_entry.id   363671b053c27fab3117ff21a4ec2c48
#
_cell.length_a   1.000
_cell.length_b   1.000
_cell.length_c   1.000
_cell.angle_alpha   90.00
_cell.angle_beta   90.00
_cell.angle_gamma   90.00
#
_symmetry.space_group_name_H-M   'P 1'
#
loop_
_entity.id
_entity.type
_entity.pdbx_description
1 polymer ?
#
loop_
_entity_poly.entity_id
_entity_poly.type
_entity_poly.pdbx_seq_one_letter_code
_entity_poly.pdbx_strand_id
1 'polypeptide(L)'
;MLEGIKVVEYATYMAAPGAGCILRDWGADVTKIEPPGGDPIRLFFRTIGTDLQDNPVFDFDNRGKKSVVIDTSKPEGQGLIREMVKDADVFLTNVRPGGLTRSGLDYESLKTLNPKLVYCSLTGYGLEGPDADRPGFDIASFWSRTGVANLTIPKGGEPFPLRTAFGDHTTSIAAAAGICAALVEAGRTGKGRLVEASLFRTGLYTMGSDLAIQLFFGRVASTKGRGEQNVPISNFFQTRDDKWFCIVARQGETDWAPLCRVVSREELITDPRFNNAKGRRANSAEVVAILDAGFGAYDMADLAARLDAESIAWAPVQTLADVSKDPQAFAAGAIVQTPSAKGDGTTYASPASPVRFPGADDGPKGPSPTPGQHTAEVLASLGRSEADIKALFASGIVA
;
A
#
# COMPACT_ATOMS: atom_id res chain seq x y z
N MET A 1 15.98 -5.98 12.02
CA MET A 1 15.30 -7.26 11.74
C MET A 1 15.87 -7.93 10.49
N LEU A 2 16.13 -7.17 9.43
CA LEU A 2 16.65 -7.69 8.17
C LEU A 2 18.10 -7.23 7.90
N GLU A 3 18.85 -6.90 8.96
CA GLU A 3 20.26 -6.55 8.85
C GLU A 3 21.03 -7.68 8.18
N GLY A 4 21.87 -7.33 7.21
CA GLY A 4 22.65 -8.28 6.41
C GLY A 4 21.90 -8.88 5.21
N ILE A 5 20.58 -8.70 5.09
CA ILE A 5 19.81 -9.10 3.89
C ILE A 5 20.06 -8.11 2.75
N LYS A 6 20.51 -8.63 1.60
CA LYS A 6 20.79 -7.87 0.39
C LYS A 6 19.67 -8.01 -0.62
N VAL A 7 19.07 -6.90 -1.01
CA VAL A 7 17.97 -6.84 -1.98
C VAL A 7 18.44 -6.12 -3.24
N VAL A 8 18.36 -6.78 -4.38
CA VAL A 8 18.50 -6.18 -5.70
C VAL A 8 17.09 -5.88 -6.22
N GLU A 9 16.72 -4.60 -6.29
CA GLU A 9 15.42 -4.14 -6.76
C GLU A 9 15.55 -3.64 -8.20
N TYR A 10 15.04 -4.42 -9.15
CA TYR A 10 14.90 -4.02 -10.56
C TYR A 10 13.44 -3.72 -10.86
N ALA A 11 13.00 -2.54 -10.43
CA ALA A 11 11.60 -2.16 -10.45
C ALA A 11 11.41 -0.64 -10.60
N THR A 12 10.23 -0.25 -11.08
CA THR A 12 9.83 1.15 -11.25
C THR A 12 8.44 1.41 -10.67
N TYR A 13 8.05 2.68 -10.59
CA TYR A 13 6.78 3.17 -10.04
C TYR A 13 6.65 2.92 -8.52
N MET A 14 5.56 2.29 -8.05
CA MET A 14 5.17 2.30 -6.63
C MET A 14 5.14 0.91 -5.98
N ALA A 15 4.45 -0.07 -6.58
CA ALA A 15 4.12 -1.33 -5.89
C ALA A 15 5.35 -2.15 -5.46
N ALA A 16 6.29 -2.43 -6.34
CA ALA A 16 7.51 -3.14 -5.98
C ALA A 16 8.51 -2.23 -5.23
N PRO A 17 8.73 -0.95 -5.63
CA PRO A 17 9.51 -0.03 -4.83
C PRO A 17 9.00 0.15 -3.39
N GLY A 18 7.69 0.22 -3.17
CA GLY A 18 7.10 0.26 -1.83
C GLY A 18 7.45 -0.99 -1.01
N ALA A 19 7.41 -2.19 -1.61
CA ALA A 19 7.87 -3.41 -0.94
C ALA A 19 9.35 -3.34 -0.58
N GLY A 20 10.21 -2.87 -1.49
CA GLY A 20 11.62 -2.64 -1.24
C GLY A 20 11.87 -1.63 -0.12
N CYS A 21 11.06 -0.56 -0.04
CA CYS A 21 11.15 0.43 1.03
C CYS A 21 10.77 -0.16 2.40
N ILE A 22 9.72 -0.98 2.47
CA ILE A 22 9.35 -1.70 3.69
C ILE A 22 10.52 -2.56 4.18
N LEU A 23 11.14 -3.35 3.28
CA LEU A 23 12.31 -4.16 3.63
C LEU A 23 13.49 -3.29 4.08
N ARG A 24 13.69 -2.13 3.45
CA ARG A 24 14.75 -1.18 3.81
C ARG A 24 14.54 -0.59 5.20
N ASP A 25 13.34 -0.12 5.51
CA ASP A 25 13.00 0.39 6.83
C ASP A 25 13.24 -0.67 7.92
N TRP A 26 13.02 -1.95 7.59
CA TRP A 26 13.28 -3.07 8.50
C TRP A 26 14.74 -3.54 8.52
N GLY A 27 15.65 -2.84 7.84
CA GLY A 27 17.11 -3.01 7.95
C GLY A 27 17.79 -3.69 6.77
N ALA A 28 17.08 -4.13 5.73
CA ALA A 28 17.72 -4.72 4.55
C ALA A 28 18.59 -3.68 3.79
N ASP A 29 19.66 -4.12 3.13
CA ASP A 29 20.42 -3.31 2.18
C ASP A 29 19.80 -3.42 0.79
N VAL A 30 19.06 -2.37 0.38
CA VAL A 30 18.30 -2.36 -0.87
C VAL A 30 19.02 -1.51 -1.92
N THR A 31 19.44 -2.16 -3.00
CA THR A 31 20.01 -1.50 -4.18
C THR A 31 18.97 -1.49 -5.29
N LYS A 32 18.47 -0.28 -5.61
CA LYS A 32 17.54 -0.02 -6.71
C LYS A 32 18.29 0.17 -8.02
N ILE A 33 17.92 -0.60 -9.02
CA ILE A 33 18.40 -0.46 -10.39
C ILE A 33 17.42 0.40 -11.17
N GLU A 34 17.90 1.51 -11.69
CA GLU A 34 17.13 2.46 -12.49
C GLU A 34 17.59 2.43 -13.94
N PRO A 35 16.69 2.65 -14.92
CA PRO A 35 17.06 2.83 -16.31
C PRO A 35 17.80 4.17 -16.50
N PRO A 36 18.51 4.36 -17.62
CA PRO A 36 18.98 5.67 -18.03
C PRO A 36 17.85 6.71 -18.00
N GLY A 37 18.06 7.81 -17.31
CA GLY A 37 17.01 8.82 -17.05
C GLY A 37 16.23 8.63 -15.73
N GLY A 38 16.48 7.54 -14.99
CA GLY A 38 15.88 7.27 -13.68
C GLY A 38 14.51 6.60 -13.75
N ASP A 39 13.95 6.33 -12.58
CA ASP A 39 12.59 5.80 -12.44
C ASP A 39 11.56 6.82 -12.95
N PRO A 40 10.59 6.43 -13.81
CA PRO A 40 9.55 7.34 -14.31
C PRO A 40 8.79 8.10 -13.22
N ILE A 41 8.62 7.51 -12.03
CA ILE A 41 7.92 8.18 -10.91
C ILE A 41 8.67 9.43 -10.39
N ARG A 42 9.97 9.57 -10.68
CA ARG A 42 10.71 10.80 -10.38
C ARG A 42 10.14 12.02 -11.11
N LEU A 43 9.48 11.80 -12.24
CA LEU A 43 8.84 12.83 -13.05
C LEU A 43 7.35 13.00 -12.75
N PHE A 44 6.83 12.39 -11.67
CA PHE A 44 5.40 12.36 -11.34
C PHE A 44 4.75 13.75 -11.38
N PHE A 45 5.36 14.75 -10.74
CA PHE A 45 4.78 16.11 -10.70
C PHE A 45 4.78 16.78 -12.06
N ARG A 46 5.79 16.56 -12.90
CA ARG A 46 5.79 17.04 -14.30
C ARG A 46 4.68 16.39 -15.12
N THR A 47 4.44 15.11 -14.90
CA THR A 47 3.38 14.35 -15.59
C THR A 47 1.99 14.91 -15.28
N ILE A 48 1.76 15.40 -14.05
CA ILE A 48 0.49 16.02 -13.66
C ILE A 48 0.46 17.54 -13.85
N GLY A 49 1.44 18.10 -14.57
CA GLY A 49 1.46 19.51 -14.97
C GLY A 49 1.96 20.48 -13.90
N THR A 50 2.74 20.02 -12.93
CA THR A 50 3.40 20.86 -11.92
C THR A 50 4.92 20.72 -11.99
N ASP A 51 5.66 21.76 -11.60
CA ASP A 51 7.13 21.74 -11.58
C ASP A 51 7.65 21.84 -10.13
N LEU A 52 7.20 20.90 -9.29
CA LEU A 52 7.69 20.80 -7.92
C LEU A 52 9.05 20.10 -7.91
N GLN A 53 10.00 20.68 -7.18
CA GLN A 53 11.37 20.16 -7.09
C GLN A 53 11.45 18.95 -6.14
N ASP A 54 10.68 18.96 -5.06
CA ASP A 54 10.60 17.84 -4.11
C ASP A 54 9.55 16.83 -4.60
N ASN A 55 9.84 15.55 -4.47
CA ASN A 55 8.94 14.47 -4.89
C ASN A 55 8.66 13.50 -3.73
N PRO A 56 7.77 13.87 -2.80
CA PRO A 56 7.44 13.02 -1.65
C PRO A 56 6.81 11.67 -2.04
N VAL A 57 6.29 11.53 -3.27
CA VAL A 57 5.77 10.25 -3.77
C VAL A 57 6.92 9.29 -4.06
N PHE A 58 7.98 9.77 -4.74
CA PHE A 58 9.19 8.97 -4.94
C PHE A 58 9.90 8.69 -3.62
N ASP A 59 10.02 9.71 -2.76
CA ASP A 59 10.73 9.61 -1.49
C ASP A 59 10.12 8.57 -0.57
N PHE A 60 8.79 8.50 -0.51
CA PHE A 60 8.07 7.54 0.33
C PHE A 60 8.41 6.09 -0.01
N ASP A 61 8.53 5.76 -1.29
CA ASP A 61 8.80 4.41 -1.75
C ASP A 61 10.29 4.08 -1.93
N ASN A 62 11.20 5.09 -1.73
CA ASN A 62 12.62 4.88 -2.05
C ASN A 62 13.59 5.42 -1.00
N ARG A 63 13.11 5.91 0.14
CA ARG A 63 13.96 6.40 1.24
C ARG A 63 14.96 5.34 1.71
N GLY A 64 16.19 5.78 1.93
CA GLY A 64 17.29 4.96 2.46
C GLY A 64 17.86 3.92 1.50
N LYS A 65 17.33 3.76 0.29
CA LYS A 65 17.88 2.83 -0.71
C LYS A 65 19.18 3.38 -1.33
N LYS A 66 19.96 2.49 -1.94
CA LYS A 66 21.00 2.84 -2.91
C LYS A 66 20.36 2.93 -4.31
N SER A 67 20.84 3.84 -5.16
CA SER A 67 20.44 3.94 -6.56
C SER A 67 21.64 3.68 -7.47
N VAL A 68 21.45 2.81 -8.43
CA VAL A 68 22.41 2.46 -9.50
C VAL A 68 21.70 2.60 -10.84
N VAL A 69 22.24 3.41 -11.75
CA VAL A 69 21.70 3.52 -13.11
C VAL A 69 22.42 2.54 -14.03
N ILE A 70 21.66 1.61 -14.63
CA ILE A 70 22.18 0.59 -15.56
C ILE A 70 21.31 0.54 -16.82
N ASP A 71 21.95 0.63 -17.99
CA ASP A 71 21.29 0.42 -19.27
C ASP A 71 21.09 -1.09 -19.54
N THR A 72 19.93 -1.59 -19.18
CA THR A 72 19.54 -2.99 -19.35
C THR A 72 19.15 -3.36 -20.78
N SER A 73 19.14 -2.41 -21.71
CA SER A 73 19.02 -2.70 -23.14
C SER A 73 20.30 -3.31 -23.71
N LYS A 74 21.43 -3.13 -23.01
CA LYS A 74 22.74 -3.65 -23.38
C LYS A 74 23.05 -4.95 -22.64
N PRO A 75 23.64 -5.97 -23.33
CA PRO A 75 24.00 -7.24 -22.68
C PRO A 75 24.95 -7.08 -21.48
N GLU A 76 25.86 -6.11 -21.54
CA GLU A 76 26.78 -5.79 -20.46
C GLU A 76 26.05 -5.31 -19.20
N GLY A 77 25.03 -4.44 -19.35
CA GLY A 77 24.21 -3.98 -18.25
C GLY A 77 23.42 -5.11 -17.60
N GLN A 78 22.86 -6.02 -18.42
CA GLN A 78 22.22 -7.25 -17.91
C GLN A 78 23.23 -8.13 -17.16
N GLY A 79 24.48 -8.18 -17.64
CA GLY A 79 25.59 -8.88 -17.00
C GLY A 79 25.88 -8.37 -15.59
N LEU A 80 25.88 -7.04 -15.39
CA LEU A 80 26.08 -6.43 -14.09
C LEU A 80 25.00 -6.83 -13.10
N ILE A 81 23.74 -6.87 -13.54
CA ILE A 81 22.63 -7.31 -12.65
C ILE A 81 22.81 -8.78 -12.26
N ARG A 82 23.15 -9.66 -13.21
CA ARG A 82 23.44 -11.07 -12.90
C ARG A 82 24.60 -11.22 -11.92
N GLU A 83 25.59 -10.36 -12.00
CA GLU A 83 26.72 -10.33 -11.04
C GLU A 83 26.24 -9.92 -9.64
N MET A 84 25.45 -8.86 -9.52
CA MET A 84 24.86 -8.43 -8.23
C MET A 84 24.01 -9.54 -7.59
N VAL A 85 23.25 -10.29 -8.39
CA VAL A 85 22.35 -11.34 -7.91
C VAL A 85 23.10 -12.54 -7.30
N LYS A 86 24.34 -12.80 -7.68
CA LYS A 86 25.13 -13.92 -7.12
C LYS A 86 25.27 -13.86 -5.59
N ASP A 87 25.32 -12.64 -5.04
CA ASP A 87 25.48 -12.39 -3.60
C ASP A 87 24.26 -11.73 -2.96
N ALA A 88 23.12 -11.73 -3.66
CA ALA A 88 21.87 -11.19 -3.16
C ALA A 88 21.01 -12.26 -2.49
N ASP A 89 20.28 -11.87 -1.44
CA ASP A 89 19.27 -12.72 -0.83
C ASP A 89 17.92 -12.61 -1.55
N VAL A 90 17.62 -11.41 -2.09
CA VAL A 90 16.35 -11.11 -2.74
C VAL A 90 16.60 -10.41 -4.08
N PHE A 91 15.89 -10.86 -5.12
CA PHE A 91 15.68 -10.10 -6.36
C PHE A 91 14.20 -9.72 -6.42
N LEU A 92 13.91 -8.42 -6.43
CA LEU A 92 12.56 -7.86 -6.47
C LEU A 92 12.34 -7.13 -7.80
N THR A 93 11.30 -7.50 -8.54
CA THR A 93 11.03 -6.90 -9.84
C THR A 93 9.53 -6.76 -10.14
N ASN A 94 9.18 -5.72 -10.89
CA ASN A 94 7.88 -5.57 -11.55
C ASN A 94 8.00 -5.43 -13.07
N VAL A 95 9.15 -5.76 -13.62
CA VAL A 95 9.34 -5.85 -15.07
C VAL A 95 8.55 -7.03 -15.63
N ARG A 96 7.90 -6.83 -16.77
CA ARG A 96 7.08 -7.88 -17.40
C ARG A 96 7.90 -9.14 -17.70
N PRO A 97 7.32 -10.34 -17.52
CA PRO A 97 8.04 -11.61 -17.66
C PRO A 97 8.78 -11.78 -18.97
N GLY A 98 8.16 -11.44 -20.11
CA GLY A 98 8.80 -11.54 -21.41
C GLY A 98 10.04 -10.64 -21.57
N GLY A 99 10.11 -9.51 -20.87
CA GLY A 99 11.32 -8.66 -20.81
C GLY A 99 12.43 -9.33 -20.02
N LEU A 100 12.10 -9.90 -18.87
CA LEU A 100 13.05 -10.60 -18.00
C LEU A 100 13.65 -11.83 -18.67
N THR A 101 12.83 -12.64 -19.35
CA THR A 101 13.29 -13.82 -20.08
C THR A 101 14.29 -13.44 -21.20
N ARG A 102 13.98 -12.41 -21.98
CA ARG A 102 14.90 -11.94 -23.04
C ARG A 102 16.24 -11.45 -22.53
N SER A 103 16.28 -10.91 -21.30
CA SER A 103 17.50 -10.39 -20.67
C SER A 103 18.22 -11.43 -19.79
N GLY A 104 17.68 -12.64 -19.62
CA GLY A 104 18.22 -13.66 -18.74
C GLY A 104 18.17 -13.25 -17.27
N LEU A 105 17.13 -12.47 -16.89
CA LEU A 105 16.85 -11.99 -15.52
C LEU A 105 15.55 -12.60 -14.96
N ASP A 106 15.01 -13.62 -15.63
CA ASP A 106 13.89 -14.41 -15.12
C ASP A 106 14.32 -15.35 -14.00
N TYR A 107 13.34 -15.89 -13.26
CA TYR A 107 13.60 -16.76 -12.10
C TYR A 107 14.45 -17.99 -12.47
N GLU A 108 14.12 -18.68 -13.58
CA GLU A 108 14.81 -19.89 -14.00
C GLU A 108 16.28 -19.63 -14.30
N SER A 109 16.59 -18.49 -14.92
CA SER A 109 17.94 -18.06 -15.21
C SER A 109 18.71 -17.68 -13.93
N LEU A 110 18.12 -16.87 -13.06
CA LEU A 110 18.81 -16.35 -11.87
C LEU A 110 18.99 -17.40 -10.78
N LYS A 111 18.07 -18.35 -10.61
CA LYS A 111 18.22 -19.44 -9.63
C LYS A 111 19.40 -20.37 -9.93
N THR A 112 19.84 -20.44 -11.18
CA THR A 112 21.05 -21.22 -11.54
C THR A 112 22.32 -20.54 -11.07
N LEU A 113 22.31 -19.20 -10.97
CA LEU A 113 23.43 -18.40 -10.47
C LEU A 113 23.46 -18.35 -8.94
N ASN A 114 22.28 -18.31 -8.32
CA ASN A 114 22.10 -18.25 -6.88
C ASN A 114 20.91 -19.11 -6.44
N PRO A 115 21.14 -20.37 -6.08
CA PRO A 115 20.06 -21.29 -5.65
C PRO A 115 19.34 -20.87 -4.36
N LYS A 116 19.91 -19.94 -3.58
CA LYS A 116 19.30 -19.40 -2.35
C LYS A 116 18.43 -18.17 -2.60
N LEU A 117 18.45 -17.64 -3.82
CA LEU A 117 17.77 -16.40 -4.17
C LEU A 117 16.26 -16.51 -3.94
N VAL A 118 15.71 -15.59 -3.16
CA VAL A 118 14.29 -15.30 -3.11
C VAL A 118 13.98 -14.35 -4.26
N TYR A 119 13.26 -14.84 -5.27
CA TYR A 119 12.88 -14.05 -6.43
C TYR A 119 11.44 -13.58 -6.30
N CYS A 120 11.21 -12.30 -6.09
CA CYS A 120 9.86 -11.73 -6.00
C CYS A 120 9.48 -11.04 -7.32
N SER A 121 8.47 -11.61 -8.01
CA SER A 121 7.84 -11.00 -9.17
C SER A 121 6.51 -10.37 -8.79
N LEU A 122 6.39 -9.05 -8.95
CA LEU A 122 5.17 -8.30 -8.71
C LEU A 122 4.58 -7.85 -10.04
N THR A 123 3.40 -8.35 -10.38
CA THR A 123 2.76 -8.12 -11.69
C THR A 123 1.38 -7.48 -11.55
N GLY A 124 0.77 -7.09 -12.66
CA GLY A 124 -0.62 -6.64 -12.66
C GLY A 124 -1.62 -7.78 -12.40
N TYR A 125 -1.45 -8.92 -13.09
CA TYR A 125 -2.46 -9.98 -13.13
C TYR A 125 -1.97 -11.38 -12.73
N GLY A 126 -0.70 -11.56 -12.45
CA GLY A 126 -0.09 -12.86 -12.17
C GLY A 126 0.85 -13.29 -13.29
N LEU A 127 1.56 -14.40 -13.07
CA LEU A 127 2.52 -14.98 -14.02
C LEU A 127 1.87 -15.97 -15.00
N GLU A 128 0.65 -16.41 -14.70
CA GLU A 128 -0.09 -17.40 -15.48
C GLU A 128 -1.46 -16.86 -15.90
N GLY A 129 -2.08 -17.52 -16.88
CA GLY A 129 -3.41 -17.20 -17.37
C GLY A 129 -3.41 -16.25 -18.57
N PRO A 130 -4.61 -15.92 -19.08
CA PRO A 130 -4.74 -15.19 -20.36
C PRO A 130 -4.25 -13.74 -20.30
N ASP A 131 -4.17 -13.15 -19.12
CA ASP A 131 -3.77 -11.76 -18.89
C ASP A 131 -2.33 -11.62 -18.33
N ALA A 132 -1.51 -12.68 -18.29
CA ALA A 132 -0.18 -12.67 -17.68
C ALA A 132 0.74 -11.57 -18.26
N ASP A 133 0.70 -11.35 -19.58
CA ASP A 133 1.50 -10.32 -20.27
C ASP A 133 0.79 -8.98 -20.43
N ARG A 134 -0.45 -8.86 -19.90
CA ARG A 134 -1.24 -7.63 -20.01
C ARG A 134 -0.63 -6.51 -19.17
N PRO A 135 -0.51 -5.28 -19.71
CA PRO A 135 -0.15 -4.12 -18.89
C PRO A 135 -1.11 -3.95 -17.73
N GLY A 136 -0.57 -3.87 -16.51
CA GLY A 136 -1.36 -3.72 -15.28
C GLY A 136 -0.88 -2.53 -14.48
N PHE A 137 -1.85 -1.72 -14.00
CA PHE A 137 -1.66 -0.62 -13.08
C PHE A 137 -2.73 -0.70 -11.99
N ASP A 138 -2.53 0.00 -10.90
CA ASP A 138 -3.39 0.03 -9.72
C ASP A 138 -4.89 0.11 -10.08
N ILE A 139 -5.30 1.18 -10.76
CA ILE A 139 -6.72 1.40 -11.11
C ILE A 139 -7.30 0.27 -11.96
N ALA A 140 -6.50 -0.27 -12.89
CA ALA A 140 -6.98 -1.33 -13.81
C ALA A 140 -7.00 -2.71 -13.13
N SER A 141 -5.88 -3.09 -12.49
CA SER A 141 -5.68 -4.46 -12.03
C SER A 141 -6.23 -4.70 -10.62
N PHE A 142 -6.04 -3.74 -9.69
CA PHE A 142 -6.52 -3.86 -8.32
C PHE A 142 -7.97 -3.39 -8.20
N TRP A 143 -8.28 -2.13 -8.55
CA TRP A 143 -9.60 -1.55 -8.31
C TRP A 143 -10.68 -2.12 -9.25
N SER A 144 -10.43 -2.05 -10.55
CA SER A 144 -11.49 -2.36 -11.53
C SER A 144 -11.68 -3.85 -11.71
N ARG A 145 -10.60 -4.57 -11.96
CA ARG A 145 -10.66 -5.99 -12.35
C ARG A 145 -11.08 -6.93 -11.21
N THR A 146 -10.87 -6.55 -9.96
CA THR A 146 -11.21 -7.36 -8.78
C THR A 146 -12.60 -7.13 -8.22
N GLY A 147 -13.30 -6.11 -8.71
CA GLY A 147 -14.62 -5.72 -8.21
C GLY A 147 -14.58 -4.71 -7.06
N VAL A 148 -13.42 -4.31 -6.56
CA VAL A 148 -13.29 -3.30 -5.49
C VAL A 148 -14.03 -2.02 -5.85
N ALA A 149 -13.79 -1.49 -7.07
CA ALA A 149 -14.46 -0.26 -7.53
C ALA A 149 -16.00 -0.40 -7.59
N ASN A 150 -16.50 -1.58 -7.94
CA ASN A 150 -17.96 -1.81 -7.99
C ASN A 150 -18.58 -1.84 -6.59
N LEU A 151 -17.90 -2.44 -5.62
CA LEU A 151 -18.41 -2.59 -4.26
C LEU A 151 -18.25 -1.31 -3.40
N THR A 152 -17.46 -0.34 -3.84
CA THR A 152 -17.33 0.95 -3.14
C THR A 152 -18.43 1.95 -3.48
N ILE A 153 -19.33 1.61 -4.41
CA ILE A 153 -20.44 2.47 -4.82
C ILE A 153 -21.80 1.79 -4.60
N PRO A 154 -22.86 2.53 -4.25
CA PRO A 154 -24.21 1.99 -4.18
C PRO A 154 -24.67 1.48 -5.54
N LYS A 155 -25.56 0.49 -5.53
CA LYS A 155 -26.16 -0.06 -6.75
C LYS A 155 -26.78 1.04 -7.63
N GLY A 156 -26.36 1.07 -8.88
CA GLY A 156 -26.81 2.07 -9.87
C GLY A 156 -26.03 3.38 -9.84
N GLY A 157 -25.07 3.53 -8.93
CA GLY A 157 -24.13 4.65 -8.96
C GLY A 157 -23.07 4.50 -10.06
N GLU A 158 -22.48 5.60 -10.46
CA GLU A 158 -21.38 5.61 -11.44
C GLU A 158 -20.03 5.41 -10.78
N PRO A 159 -19.10 4.62 -11.39
CA PRO A 159 -17.71 4.60 -10.94
C PRO A 159 -17.07 5.98 -11.04
N PHE A 160 -16.32 6.36 -10.03
CA PHE A 160 -15.59 7.62 -10.00
C PHE A 160 -14.09 7.38 -10.13
N PRO A 161 -13.30 8.36 -10.62
CA PRO A 161 -11.84 8.25 -10.69
C PRO A 161 -11.25 8.08 -9.29
N LEU A 162 -10.62 6.93 -9.07
CA LEU A 162 -9.98 6.59 -7.82
C LEU A 162 -8.55 7.14 -7.79
N ARG A 163 -8.05 7.43 -6.59
CA ARG A 163 -6.65 7.82 -6.42
C ARG A 163 -5.76 6.59 -6.58
N THR A 164 -4.70 6.73 -7.37
CA THR A 164 -3.69 5.69 -7.57
C THR A 164 -2.89 5.40 -6.30
N ALA A 165 -2.15 4.30 -6.32
CA ALA A 165 -1.25 3.80 -5.28
C ALA A 165 -1.90 3.10 -4.08
N PHE A 166 -3.21 3.14 -3.89
CA PHE A 166 -3.85 2.39 -2.80
C PHE A 166 -3.64 0.87 -2.95
N GLY A 167 -3.93 0.33 -4.12
CA GLY A 167 -3.69 -1.08 -4.43
C GLY A 167 -2.21 -1.42 -4.56
N ASP A 168 -1.40 -0.48 -5.07
CA ASP A 168 0.06 -0.61 -5.14
C ASP A 168 0.64 -0.82 -3.74
N HIS A 169 0.35 0.06 -2.78
CA HIS A 169 0.87 -0.07 -1.41
C HIS A 169 0.29 -1.27 -0.66
N THR A 170 -0.99 -1.63 -0.90
CA THR A 170 -1.55 -2.88 -0.36
C THR A 170 -0.80 -4.10 -0.89
N THR A 171 -0.43 -4.09 -2.17
CA THR A 171 0.35 -5.17 -2.80
C THR A 171 1.82 -5.15 -2.35
N SER A 172 2.38 -3.97 -2.05
CA SER A 172 3.71 -3.84 -1.44
C SER A 172 3.80 -4.60 -0.11
N ILE A 173 2.78 -4.46 0.74
CA ILE A 173 2.70 -5.18 2.02
C ILE A 173 2.66 -6.69 1.78
N ALA A 174 1.84 -7.16 0.84
CA ALA A 174 1.73 -8.57 0.51
C ALA A 174 3.06 -9.13 -0.03
N ALA A 175 3.75 -8.38 -0.91
CA ALA A 175 5.04 -8.77 -1.45
C ALA A 175 6.12 -8.84 -0.35
N ALA A 176 6.20 -7.83 0.52
CA ALA A 176 7.14 -7.83 1.64
C ALA A 176 6.91 -9.02 2.58
N ALA A 177 5.65 -9.32 2.92
CA ALA A 177 5.30 -10.50 3.72
C ALA A 177 5.72 -11.81 3.03
N GLY A 178 5.47 -11.94 1.72
CA GLY A 178 5.88 -13.10 0.93
C GLY A 178 7.41 -13.27 0.88
N ILE A 179 8.15 -12.18 0.69
CA ILE A 179 9.62 -12.17 0.72
C ILE A 179 10.13 -12.63 2.09
N CYS A 180 9.60 -12.07 3.19
CA CYS A 180 10.01 -12.47 4.53
C CYS A 180 9.76 -13.96 4.81
N ALA A 181 8.60 -14.49 4.40
CA ALA A 181 8.30 -15.92 4.53
C ALA A 181 9.29 -16.78 3.74
N ALA A 182 9.63 -16.38 2.51
CA ALA A 182 10.59 -17.09 1.67
C ALA A 182 12.03 -17.00 2.22
N LEU A 183 12.42 -15.87 2.82
CA LEU A 183 13.72 -15.73 3.49
C LEU A 183 13.85 -16.67 4.70
N VAL A 184 12.78 -16.83 5.50
CA VAL A 184 12.75 -17.82 6.60
C VAL A 184 12.94 -19.23 6.08
N GLU A 185 12.31 -19.61 4.96
CA GLU A 185 12.51 -20.90 4.34
C GLU A 185 13.93 -21.05 3.78
N ALA A 186 14.44 -20.04 3.06
CA ALA A 186 15.78 -20.07 2.51
C ALA A 186 16.85 -20.21 3.61
N GLY A 187 16.66 -19.55 4.76
CA GLY A 187 17.53 -19.69 5.92
C GLY A 187 17.53 -21.10 6.53
N ARG A 188 16.41 -21.83 6.45
CA ARG A 188 16.29 -23.20 6.97
C ARG A 188 16.79 -24.26 5.98
N THR A 189 16.54 -24.05 4.70
CA THR A 189 16.74 -25.09 3.68
C THR A 189 17.97 -24.85 2.80
N GLY A 190 18.51 -23.63 2.81
CA GLY A 190 19.54 -23.20 1.87
C GLY A 190 19.02 -23.03 0.43
N LYS A 191 17.69 -23.01 0.21
CA LYS A 191 17.06 -22.90 -1.12
C LYS A 191 16.09 -21.73 -1.12
N GLY A 192 16.27 -20.83 -2.08
CA GLY A 192 15.31 -19.75 -2.36
C GLY A 192 14.11 -20.27 -3.18
N ARG A 193 13.20 -19.34 -3.46
CA ARG A 193 12.02 -19.65 -4.28
C ARG A 193 11.50 -18.44 -5.03
N LEU A 194 10.62 -18.69 -6.00
CA LEU A 194 9.78 -17.69 -6.62
C LEU A 194 8.66 -17.28 -5.64
N VAL A 195 8.55 -15.99 -5.39
CA VAL A 195 7.43 -15.34 -4.71
C VAL A 195 6.66 -14.57 -5.79
N GLU A 196 5.42 -14.92 -5.98
CA GLU A 196 4.52 -14.24 -6.90
C GLU A 196 3.55 -13.36 -6.15
N ALA A 197 3.59 -12.05 -6.39
CA ALA A 197 2.59 -11.08 -5.96
C ALA A 197 1.94 -10.43 -7.18
N SER A 198 0.66 -10.09 -7.10
CA SER A 198 0.01 -9.31 -8.14
C SER A 198 -1.05 -8.39 -7.58
N LEU A 199 -1.25 -7.24 -8.24
CA LEU A 199 -2.33 -6.31 -7.93
C LEU A 199 -3.68 -7.01 -7.95
N PHE A 200 -3.91 -7.86 -8.95
CA PHE A 200 -5.14 -8.63 -9.11
C PHE A 200 -5.37 -9.62 -7.94
N ARG A 201 -4.36 -10.44 -7.60
CA ARG A 201 -4.47 -11.41 -6.51
C ARG A 201 -4.70 -10.72 -5.15
N THR A 202 -3.99 -9.63 -4.91
CA THR A 202 -4.11 -8.85 -3.67
C THR A 202 -5.50 -8.21 -3.58
N GLY A 203 -6.01 -7.64 -4.67
CA GLY A 203 -7.36 -7.05 -4.68
C GLY A 203 -8.46 -8.11 -4.47
N LEU A 204 -8.33 -9.30 -5.04
CA LEU A 204 -9.26 -10.41 -4.77
C LEU A 204 -9.21 -10.84 -3.28
N TYR A 205 -8.03 -10.87 -2.68
CA TYR A 205 -7.89 -11.17 -1.25
C TYR A 205 -8.52 -10.08 -0.39
N THR A 206 -8.35 -8.80 -0.76
CA THR A 206 -8.96 -7.66 -0.07
C THR A 206 -10.50 -7.76 -0.05
N MET A 207 -11.09 -8.31 -1.12
CA MET A 207 -12.53 -8.58 -1.24
C MET A 207 -12.93 -9.98 -0.74
N GLY A 208 -12.06 -10.66 0.00
CA GLY A 208 -12.17 -12.07 0.32
C GLY A 208 -13.51 -12.49 0.93
N SER A 209 -14.10 -11.68 1.82
CA SER A 209 -15.39 -11.99 2.45
C SER A 209 -16.54 -12.01 1.44
N ASP A 210 -16.67 -10.95 0.65
CA ASP A 210 -17.76 -10.84 -0.35
C ASP A 210 -17.56 -11.82 -1.50
N LEU A 211 -16.30 -11.99 -1.92
CA LEU A 211 -15.96 -12.97 -2.96
C LEU A 211 -16.23 -14.41 -2.49
N ALA A 212 -15.94 -14.74 -1.23
CA ALA A 212 -16.26 -16.04 -0.67
C ALA A 212 -17.77 -16.31 -0.66
N ILE A 213 -18.58 -15.31 -0.28
CA ILE A 213 -20.05 -15.38 -0.36
C ILE A 213 -20.51 -15.59 -1.80
N GLN A 214 -19.95 -14.80 -2.74
CA GLN A 214 -20.29 -14.93 -4.16
C GLN A 214 -19.95 -16.32 -4.72
N LEU A 215 -18.76 -16.85 -4.39
CA LEU A 215 -18.30 -18.14 -4.88
C LEU A 215 -19.10 -19.29 -4.27
N PHE A 216 -19.49 -19.20 -3.00
CA PHE A 216 -20.20 -20.26 -2.29
C PHE A 216 -21.70 -20.29 -2.65
N PHE A 217 -22.36 -19.12 -2.67
CA PHE A 217 -23.80 -19.02 -2.89
C PHE A 217 -24.21 -18.60 -4.32
N GLY A 218 -23.25 -18.29 -5.19
CA GLY A 218 -23.50 -17.77 -6.53
C GLY A 218 -24.04 -16.33 -6.58
N ARG A 219 -24.11 -15.66 -5.43
CA ARG A 219 -24.63 -14.28 -5.30
C ARG A 219 -24.07 -13.59 -4.05
N VAL A 220 -23.85 -12.29 -4.16
CA VAL A 220 -23.57 -11.40 -3.04
C VAL A 220 -24.50 -10.20 -3.11
N ALA A 221 -24.85 -9.61 -1.97
CA ALA A 221 -25.70 -8.41 -1.94
C ALA A 221 -24.93 -7.23 -2.52
N SER A 222 -25.61 -6.42 -3.33
CA SER A 222 -25.04 -5.14 -3.80
C SER A 222 -24.89 -4.16 -2.64
N THR A 223 -23.93 -3.24 -2.77
CA THR A 223 -23.76 -2.12 -1.84
C THR A 223 -25.03 -1.26 -1.84
N LYS A 224 -25.56 -1.01 -0.65
CA LYS A 224 -26.81 -0.28 -0.43
C LYS A 224 -26.51 1.17 -0.08
N GLY A 225 -27.44 2.05 -0.41
CA GLY A 225 -27.46 3.42 0.10
C GLY A 225 -27.69 3.47 1.62
N ARG A 226 -27.40 4.63 2.25
CA ARG A 226 -27.49 4.82 3.70
C ARG A 226 -28.86 4.44 4.27
N GLY A 227 -29.96 4.80 3.61
CA GLY A 227 -31.34 4.53 4.06
C GLY A 227 -31.80 3.09 3.84
N GLU A 228 -31.01 2.22 3.21
CA GLU A 228 -31.36 0.84 2.87
C GLU A 228 -30.55 -0.20 3.64
N GLN A 229 -29.74 0.22 4.60
CA GLN A 229 -28.83 -0.66 5.35
C GLN A 229 -29.61 -1.69 6.20
N ASN A 230 -29.08 -2.92 6.26
CA ASN A 230 -29.65 -3.97 7.10
C ASN A 230 -29.47 -3.66 8.60
N VAL A 231 -28.47 -2.89 8.95
CA VAL A 231 -28.17 -2.39 10.30
C VAL A 231 -28.07 -0.86 10.21
N PRO A 232 -29.19 -0.11 10.20
CA PRO A 232 -29.21 1.32 9.88
C PRO A 232 -28.41 2.18 10.87
N ILE A 233 -28.14 1.69 12.08
CA ILE A 233 -27.32 2.35 13.08
C ILE A 233 -25.81 2.18 12.86
N SER A 234 -25.37 1.18 12.05
CA SER A 234 -24.00 1.08 11.53
C SER A 234 -23.94 1.82 10.20
N ASN A 235 -23.58 3.10 10.25
CA ASN A 235 -23.71 3.97 9.11
C ASN A 235 -22.79 5.19 9.22
N PHE A 236 -22.82 6.02 8.19
CA PHE A 236 -22.18 7.33 8.20
C PHE A 236 -23.22 8.41 8.44
N PHE A 237 -22.88 9.39 9.28
CA PHE A 237 -23.75 10.50 9.63
C PHE A 237 -22.99 11.83 9.55
N GLN A 238 -23.74 12.94 9.52
CA GLN A 238 -23.15 14.27 9.40
C GLN A 238 -23.53 15.13 10.62
N THR A 239 -22.58 15.91 11.10
CA THR A 239 -22.75 16.87 12.19
C THR A 239 -23.21 18.23 11.67
N ARG A 240 -23.60 19.15 12.58
CA ARG A 240 -24.00 20.52 12.27
C ARG A 240 -22.89 21.32 11.57
N ASP A 241 -21.63 21.04 11.90
CA ASP A 241 -20.44 21.68 11.30
C ASP A 241 -19.94 20.92 10.05
N ASP A 242 -20.85 20.22 9.35
CA ASP A 242 -20.63 19.53 8.07
C ASP A 242 -19.54 18.44 8.08
N LYS A 243 -19.20 17.90 9.24
CA LYS A 243 -18.25 16.80 9.35
C LYS A 243 -18.94 15.45 9.33
N TRP A 244 -18.38 14.51 8.58
CA TRP A 244 -18.85 13.13 8.55
C TRP A 244 -18.16 12.28 9.60
N PHE A 245 -18.88 11.31 10.13
CA PHE A 245 -18.37 10.26 11.01
C PHE A 245 -19.09 8.94 10.75
N CYS A 246 -18.48 7.83 11.13
CA CYS A 246 -19.12 6.52 11.09
C CYS A 246 -19.43 6.02 12.52
N ILE A 247 -20.49 5.24 12.60
CA ILE A 247 -20.83 4.41 13.77
C ILE A 247 -20.77 2.94 13.32
N VAL A 248 -20.14 2.10 14.15
CA VAL A 248 -20.13 0.65 14.00
C VAL A 248 -20.88 0.05 15.18
N ALA A 249 -22.13 -0.38 14.95
CA ALA A 249 -22.96 -0.94 16.01
C ALA A 249 -22.40 -2.29 16.48
N ARG A 250 -22.33 -2.46 17.79
CA ARG A 250 -21.96 -3.73 18.43
C ARG A 250 -23.06 -4.77 18.23
N GLN A 251 -22.68 -6.04 18.25
CA GLN A 251 -23.65 -7.13 18.22
C GLN A 251 -24.53 -7.14 19.49
N GLY A 252 -25.72 -7.75 19.40
CA GLY A 252 -26.58 -7.95 20.57
C GLY A 252 -27.48 -6.78 20.93
N GLU A 253 -27.73 -5.87 20.00
CA GLU A 253 -28.66 -4.74 20.15
C GLU A 253 -28.33 -3.72 21.25
N THR A 254 -27.09 -3.71 21.73
CA THR A 254 -26.66 -2.94 22.89
C THR A 254 -26.58 -1.43 22.65
N ASP A 255 -26.52 -0.99 21.37
CA ASP A 255 -26.23 0.40 21.04
C ASP A 255 -27.48 1.26 20.76
N TRP A 256 -28.67 0.67 20.60
CA TRP A 256 -29.86 1.45 20.30
C TRP A 256 -30.24 2.43 21.42
N ALA A 257 -30.35 1.95 22.67
CA ALA A 257 -30.67 2.79 23.79
C ALA A 257 -29.61 3.88 24.06
N PRO A 258 -28.29 3.58 24.05
CA PRO A 258 -27.26 4.59 24.07
C PRO A 258 -27.41 5.65 22.96
N LEU A 259 -27.64 5.25 21.72
CA LEU A 259 -27.80 6.19 20.60
C LEU A 259 -29.01 7.09 20.77
N CYS A 260 -30.14 6.57 21.27
CA CYS A 260 -31.29 7.37 21.61
C CYS A 260 -30.99 8.45 22.65
N ARG A 261 -30.14 8.13 23.65
CA ARG A 261 -29.69 9.12 24.65
C ARG A 261 -28.76 10.17 24.04
N VAL A 262 -27.82 9.75 23.20
CA VAL A 262 -26.92 10.68 22.49
C VAL A 262 -27.70 11.72 21.71
N VAL A 263 -28.75 11.31 20.99
CA VAL A 263 -29.59 12.21 20.17
C VAL A 263 -30.76 12.80 20.94
N SER A 264 -30.88 12.59 22.28
CA SER A 264 -31.96 13.10 23.16
C SER A 264 -33.35 12.67 22.68
N ARG A 265 -33.49 11.41 22.25
CA ARG A 265 -34.74 10.80 21.78
C ARG A 265 -35.03 9.48 22.52
N GLU A 266 -35.02 9.52 23.85
CA GLU A 266 -35.16 8.34 24.73
C GLU A 266 -36.51 7.60 24.56
N GLU A 267 -37.56 8.30 24.12
CA GLU A 267 -38.85 7.71 23.81
C GLU A 267 -38.77 6.63 22.70
N LEU A 268 -37.76 6.69 21.86
CA LEU A 268 -37.57 5.70 20.80
C LEU A 268 -37.04 4.35 21.30
N ILE A 269 -36.54 4.30 22.53
CA ILE A 269 -36.01 3.05 23.12
C ILE A 269 -37.11 1.99 23.19
N THR A 270 -38.34 2.41 23.53
CA THR A 270 -39.51 1.54 23.70
C THR A 270 -40.48 1.58 22.53
N ASP A 271 -40.26 2.41 21.51
CA ASP A 271 -41.11 2.50 20.32
C ASP A 271 -41.14 1.14 19.61
N PRO A 272 -42.31 0.51 19.40
CA PRO A 272 -42.44 -0.80 18.78
C PRO A 272 -41.81 -0.88 17.36
N ARG A 273 -41.69 0.24 16.66
CA ARG A 273 -41.07 0.32 15.35
C ARG A 273 -39.55 0.15 15.40
N PHE A 274 -38.90 0.52 16.53
CA PHE A 274 -37.43 0.63 16.60
C PHE A 274 -36.81 -0.15 17.74
N ASN A 275 -37.58 -0.66 18.72
CA ASN A 275 -37.08 -1.32 19.91
C ASN A 275 -36.33 -2.64 19.69
N ASN A 276 -36.27 -3.10 18.46
CA ASN A 276 -35.52 -4.31 18.07
C ASN A 276 -34.93 -4.19 16.66
N ALA A 277 -33.93 -5.02 16.36
CA ALA A 277 -33.19 -4.97 15.09
C ALA A 277 -34.09 -5.21 13.86
N LYS A 278 -35.10 -6.08 13.97
CA LYS A 278 -36.04 -6.36 12.88
C LYS A 278 -36.86 -5.13 12.53
N GLY A 279 -37.37 -4.45 13.56
CA GLY A 279 -38.13 -3.21 13.40
C GLY A 279 -37.28 -2.10 12.79
N ARG A 280 -36.07 -1.89 13.30
CA ARG A 280 -35.11 -0.90 12.74
C ARG A 280 -34.74 -1.20 11.29
N ARG A 281 -34.53 -2.47 10.93
CA ARG A 281 -34.28 -2.88 9.53
C ARG A 281 -35.48 -2.57 8.64
N ALA A 282 -36.71 -2.84 9.09
CA ALA A 282 -37.91 -2.60 8.33
C ALA A 282 -38.14 -1.10 8.08
N ASN A 283 -37.69 -0.25 9.02
CA ASN A 283 -37.84 1.21 8.97
C ASN A 283 -36.48 1.92 8.79
N SER A 284 -35.55 1.31 8.03
CA SER A 284 -34.17 1.77 7.92
C SER A 284 -34.04 3.24 7.55
N ALA A 285 -34.77 3.70 6.55
CA ALA A 285 -34.75 5.10 6.11
C ALA A 285 -35.23 6.07 7.22
N GLU A 286 -36.28 5.70 7.97
CA GLU A 286 -36.78 6.51 9.09
C GLU A 286 -35.76 6.57 10.25
N VAL A 287 -35.14 5.43 10.60
CA VAL A 287 -34.06 5.38 11.61
C VAL A 287 -32.89 6.30 11.23
N VAL A 288 -32.47 6.23 9.96
CA VAL A 288 -31.37 7.08 9.47
C VAL A 288 -31.76 8.56 9.54
N ALA A 289 -32.98 8.92 9.12
CA ALA A 289 -33.46 10.30 9.17
C ALA A 289 -33.56 10.85 10.61
N ILE A 290 -34.01 10.02 11.55
CA ILE A 290 -34.04 10.39 12.98
C ILE A 290 -32.65 10.65 13.51
N LEU A 291 -31.70 9.76 13.21
CA LEU A 291 -30.29 9.90 13.66
C LEU A 291 -29.61 11.08 12.97
N ASP A 292 -29.83 11.30 11.68
CA ASP A 292 -29.33 12.48 10.96
C ASP A 292 -29.80 13.79 11.62
N ALA A 293 -31.09 13.89 11.94
CA ALA A 293 -31.64 15.06 12.60
C ALA A 293 -31.05 15.24 14.03
N GLY A 294 -30.87 14.15 14.77
CA GLY A 294 -30.31 14.16 16.11
C GLY A 294 -28.83 14.56 16.13
N PHE A 295 -28.02 13.95 15.29
CA PHE A 295 -26.59 14.25 15.19
C PHE A 295 -26.31 15.63 14.57
N GLY A 296 -27.13 16.05 13.61
CA GLY A 296 -27.09 17.39 13.01
C GLY A 296 -27.42 18.54 13.97
N ALA A 297 -27.81 18.24 15.20
CA ALA A 297 -28.00 19.26 16.24
C ALA A 297 -26.67 19.64 16.94
N TYR A 298 -25.59 18.85 16.79
CA TYR A 298 -24.32 19.00 17.48
C TYR A 298 -23.15 19.22 16.52
N ASP A 299 -22.17 19.98 16.96
CA ASP A 299 -20.85 20.01 16.32
C ASP A 299 -20.07 18.74 16.65
N MET A 300 -19.06 18.39 15.84
CA MET A 300 -18.29 17.15 16.01
C MET A 300 -17.69 17.02 17.43
N ALA A 301 -17.18 18.09 18.02
CA ALA A 301 -16.55 18.05 19.33
C ALA A 301 -17.56 17.70 20.45
N ASP A 302 -18.74 18.28 20.40
CA ASP A 302 -19.81 18.00 21.36
C ASP A 302 -20.37 16.59 21.18
N LEU A 303 -20.54 16.18 19.94
CA LEU A 303 -21.04 14.85 19.60
C LEU A 303 -20.06 13.75 20.01
N ALA A 304 -18.76 13.96 19.78
CA ALA A 304 -17.69 13.04 20.20
C ALA A 304 -17.79 12.74 21.71
N ALA A 305 -17.88 13.78 22.54
CA ALA A 305 -17.98 13.61 23.99
C ALA A 305 -19.24 12.80 24.41
N ARG A 306 -20.36 12.96 23.68
CA ARG A 306 -21.60 12.21 23.94
C ARG A 306 -21.48 10.75 23.52
N LEU A 307 -20.89 10.47 22.36
CA LEU A 307 -20.66 9.12 21.86
C LEU A 307 -19.70 8.35 22.77
N ASP A 308 -18.64 9.00 23.22
CA ASP A 308 -17.66 8.42 24.14
C ASP A 308 -18.29 8.10 25.53
N ALA A 309 -19.10 9.01 26.08
CA ALA A 309 -19.80 8.80 27.33
C ALA A 309 -20.73 7.57 27.31
N GLU A 310 -21.30 7.27 26.15
CA GLU A 310 -22.17 6.09 25.94
C GLU A 310 -21.39 4.87 25.42
N SER A 311 -20.06 4.98 25.31
CA SER A 311 -19.17 3.91 24.80
C SER A 311 -19.58 3.39 23.42
N ILE A 312 -20.06 4.25 22.54
CA ILE A 312 -20.38 3.93 21.14
C ILE A 312 -19.06 3.78 20.35
N ALA A 313 -18.99 2.76 19.52
CA ALA A 313 -17.87 2.61 18.57
C ALA A 313 -18.09 3.53 17.36
N TRP A 314 -17.30 4.60 17.29
CA TRP A 314 -17.39 5.60 16.23
C TRP A 314 -16.01 6.11 15.81
N ALA A 315 -15.92 6.76 14.65
CA ALA A 315 -14.74 7.48 14.21
C ALA A 315 -15.12 8.63 13.25
N PRO A 316 -14.39 9.77 13.26
CA PRO A 316 -14.59 10.81 12.26
C PRO A 316 -14.09 10.33 10.89
N VAL A 317 -14.72 10.82 9.82
CA VAL A 317 -14.19 10.71 8.46
C VAL A 317 -13.22 11.86 8.25
N GLN A 318 -11.93 11.57 8.42
CA GLN A 318 -10.87 12.56 8.33
C GLN A 318 -10.42 12.82 6.89
N THR A 319 -10.07 14.07 6.61
CA THR A 319 -9.26 14.41 5.43
C THR A 319 -7.78 14.12 5.70
N LEU A 320 -6.93 14.08 4.67
CA LEU A 320 -5.48 13.95 4.87
C LEU A 320 -4.89 15.13 5.66
N ALA A 321 -5.50 16.32 5.57
CA ALA A 321 -5.12 17.48 6.39
C ALA A 321 -5.45 17.26 7.87
N ASP A 322 -6.54 16.57 8.20
CA ASP A 322 -6.87 16.21 9.58
C ASP A 322 -5.93 15.12 10.09
N VAL A 323 -5.71 14.05 9.32
CA VAL A 323 -4.78 12.95 9.66
C VAL A 323 -3.38 13.49 9.92
N SER A 324 -2.91 14.47 9.14
CA SER A 324 -1.59 15.06 9.33
C SER A 324 -1.40 15.80 10.65
N LYS A 325 -2.48 16.04 11.39
CA LYS A 325 -2.51 16.70 12.72
C LYS A 325 -3.06 15.80 13.83
N ASP A 326 -3.45 14.56 13.49
CA ASP A 326 -4.05 13.63 14.43
C ASP A 326 -3.02 13.18 15.48
N PRO A 327 -3.22 13.48 16.77
CA PRO A 327 -2.31 13.06 17.82
C PRO A 327 -2.11 11.54 17.90
N GLN A 328 -3.14 10.75 17.55
CA GLN A 328 -3.07 9.30 17.55
C GLN A 328 -2.12 8.78 16.46
N ALA A 329 -2.11 9.41 15.29
CA ALA A 329 -1.22 9.02 14.19
C ALA A 329 0.27 9.16 14.59
N PHE A 330 0.61 10.22 15.33
CA PHE A 330 1.97 10.42 15.87
C PHE A 330 2.26 9.51 17.07
N ALA A 331 1.35 9.41 18.02
CA ALA A 331 1.54 8.58 19.21
C ALA A 331 1.66 7.08 18.88
N ALA A 332 0.92 6.60 17.88
CA ALA A 332 1.04 5.25 17.38
C ALA A 332 2.30 5.00 16.53
N GLY A 333 3.07 6.06 16.20
CA GLY A 333 4.22 5.98 15.32
C GLY A 333 3.86 5.71 13.86
N ALA A 334 2.61 6.02 13.45
CA ALA A 334 2.16 5.86 12.06
C ALA A 334 2.64 7.00 11.15
N ILE A 335 3.05 8.14 11.74
CA ILE A 335 3.75 9.23 11.06
C ILE A 335 5.12 9.37 11.72
N VAL A 336 6.17 9.37 10.89
CA VAL A 336 7.59 9.41 11.31
C VAL A 336 8.33 10.54 10.63
N GLN A 337 9.48 10.92 11.18
CA GLN A 337 10.39 11.89 10.58
C GLN A 337 11.32 11.17 9.59
N THR A 338 11.29 11.59 8.34
CA THR A 338 12.14 11.05 7.26
C THR A 338 13.20 12.09 6.90
N PRO A 339 14.48 11.70 6.78
CA PRO A 339 15.54 12.60 6.31
C PRO A 339 15.25 13.14 4.90
N SER A 340 15.47 14.43 4.71
CA SER A 340 15.29 15.10 3.42
C SER A 340 16.43 14.74 2.45
N ALA A 341 16.11 14.54 1.18
CA ALA A 341 17.08 14.37 0.11
C ALA A 341 17.91 15.63 -0.20
N LYS A 342 17.61 16.78 0.42
CA LYS A 342 18.34 18.04 0.22
C LYS A 342 19.76 18.04 0.79
N GLY A 343 20.07 17.07 1.66
CA GLY A 343 21.41 16.95 2.27
C GLY A 343 21.74 18.05 3.30
N ASP A 344 20.74 18.83 3.71
CA ASP A 344 20.85 19.94 4.67
C ASP A 344 20.58 19.53 6.13
N GLY A 345 20.39 18.23 6.38
CA GLY A 345 20.06 17.68 7.70
C GLY A 345 18.59 17.89 8.12
N THR A 346 17.74 18.45 7.27
CA THR A 346 16.32 18.60 7.56
C THR A 346 15.57 17.26 7.45
N THR A 347 14.42 17.19 8.13
CA THR A 347 13.49 16.06 8.06
C THR A 347 12.10 16.56 7.68
N TYR A 348 11.27 15.66 7.21
CA TYR A 348 9.86 15.91 6.96
C TYR A 348 9.01 14.74 7.48
N ALA A 349 7.75 15.03 7.83
CA ALA A 349 6.80 14.02 8.26
C ALA A 349 6.34 13.16 7.09
N SER A 350 6.41 11.84 7.22
CA SER A 350 5.92 10.89 6.23
C SER A 350 5.24 9.69 6.90
N PRO A 351 4.41 8.91 6.18
CA PRO A 351 3.90 7.66 6.72
C PRO A 351 5.02 6.69 7.09
N ALA A 352 4.85 5.96 8.19
CA ALA A 352 5.74 4.88 8.60
C ALA A 352 5.53 3.61 7.75
N SER A 353 6.43 2.65 7.87
CA SER A 353 6.18 1.27 7.40
C SER A 353 4.95 0.68 8.09
N PRO A 354 4.21 -0.24 7.42
CA PRO A 354 2.88 -0.66 7.88
C PRO A 354 2.88 -1.49 9.16
N VAL A 355 4.04 -1.99 9.59
CA VAL A 355 4.21 -2.77 10.82
C VAL A 355 5.31 -2.14 11.67
N ARG A 356 5.01 -1.96 12.95
CA ARG A 356 5.95 -1.48 13.95
C ARG A 356 6.53 -2.64 14.76
N PHE A 357 7.83 -2.56 15.07
CA PHE A 357 8.54 -3.51 15.94
C PHE A 357 9.02 -2.79 17.20
N PRO A 358 8.22 -2.75 18.29
CA PRO A 358 8.59 -2.02 19.49
C PRO A 358 9.97 -2.44 20.03
N GLY A 359 10.84 -1.45 20.25
CA GLY A 359 12.21 -1.70 20.72
C GLY A 359 13.24 -1.97 19.61
N ALA A 360 12.83 -2.04 18.36
CA ALA A 360 13.74 -2.12 17.22
C ALA A 360 13.77 -0.79 16.43
N ASP A 361 14.83 -0.59 15.67
CA ASP A 361 14.94 0.50 14.70
C ASP A 361 14.26 0.06 13.39
N ASP A 362 12.98 0.36 13.24
CA ASP A 362 12.09 0.00 12.13
C ASP A 362 11.65 1.19 11.28
N GLY A 363 12.31 2.33 11.45
CA GLY A 363 12.02 3.58 10.74
C GLY A 363 12.89 3.84 9.51
N PRO A 364 12.74 5.04 8.91
CA PRO A 364 13.51 5.47 7.73
C PRO A 364 15.02 5.39 7.94
N LYS A 365 15.75 4.76 7.00
CA LYS A 365 17.20 4.55 7.08
C LYS A 365 18.02 5.61 6.34
N GLY A 366 17.41 6.67 5.90
CA GLY A 366 18.07 7.77 5.19
C GLY A 366 17.14 8.44 4.18
N PRO A 367 17.62 9.45 3.46
CA PRO A 367 16.88 10.09 2.38
C PRO A 367 16.74 9.15 1.18
N SER A 368 15.85 9.50 0.24
CA SER A 368 15.83 8.87 -1.08
C SER A 368 17.09 9.28 -1.88
N PRO A 369 17.66 8.36 -2.67
CA PRO A 369 18.85 8.65 -3.46
C PRO A 369 18.52 9.47 -4.71
N THR A 370 19.49 10.26 -5.19
CA THR A 370 19.46 10.77 -6.55
C THR A 370 19.77 9.65 -7.56
N PRO A 371 19.36 9.78 -8.84
CA PRO A 371 19.65 8.74 -9.84
C PRO A 371 21.14 8.45 -9.94
N GLY A 372 21.52 7.17 -9.83
CA GLY A 372 22.90 6.72 -9.95
C GLY A 372 23.85 7.12 -8.83
N GLN A 373 23.34 7.71 -7.75
CA GLN A 373 24.14 8.22 -6.62
C GLN A 373 25.19 7.21 -6.12
N HIS A 374 24.87 5.92 -6.16
CA HIS A 374 25.71 4.85 -5.60
C HIS A 374 26.30 3.93 -6.70
N THR A 375 26.21 4.33 -7.98
CA THR A 375 26.68 3.47 -9.10
C THR A 375 28.15 3.07 -8.94
N ALA A 376 29.04 4.02 -8.70
CA ALA A 376 30.48 3.71 -8.57
C ALA A 376 30.77 2.87 -7.31
N GLU A 377 30.14 3.17 -6.18
CA GLU A 377 30.25 2.42 -4.91
C GLU A 377 29.86 0.96 -5.08
N VAL A 378 28.69 0.73 -5.69
CA VAL A 378 28.17 -0.64 -5.91
C VAL A 378 29.06 -1.41 -6.88
N LEU A 379 29.53 -0.79 -7.96
CA LEU A 379 30.46 -1.44 -8.89
C LEU A 379 31.79 -1.79 -8.23
N ALA A 380 32.33 -0.92 -7.38
CA ALA A 380 33.53 -1.20 -6.60
C ALA A 380 33.32 -2.39 -5.64
N SER A 381 32.14 -2.48 -5.00
CA SER A 381 31.80 -3.63 -4.13
C SER A 381 31.69 -4.97 -4.86
N LEU A 382 31.44 -4.94 -6.18
CA LEU A 382 31.52 -6.10 -7.07
C LEU A 382 32.94 -6.45 -7.52
N GLY A 383 33.96 -5.75 -7.02
CA GLY A 383 35.37 -5.98 -7.33
C GLY A 383 35.84 -5.31 -8.62
N ARG A 384 35.07 -4.37 -9.19
CA ARG A 384 35.48 -3.60 -10.38
C ARG A 384 36.59 -2.61 -10.03
N SER A 385 37.62 -2.54 -10.88
CA SER A 385 38.66 -1.53 -10.72
C SER A 385 38.15 -0.13 -11.10
N GLU A 386 38.80 0.93 -10.64
CA GLU A 386 38.48 2.30 -11.05
C GLU A 386 38.51 2.49 -12.55
N ALA A 387 39.42 1.80 -13.26
CA ALA A 387 39.54 1.85 -14.72
C ALA A 387 38.30 1.22 -15.37
N ASP A 388 37.84 0.07 -14.87
CA ASP A 388 36.64 -0.60 -15.38
C ASP A 388 35.39 0.26 -15.14
N ILE A 389 35.26 0.85 -13.94
CA ILE A 389 34.14 1.74 -13.59
C ILE A 389 34.11 2.93 -14.54
N LYS A 390 35.24 3.60 -14.76
CA LYS A 390 35.35 4.72 -15.73
C LYS A 390 34.97 4.29 -17.15
N ALA A 391 35.39 3.11 -17.59
CA ALA A 391 35.02 2.56 -18.91
C ALA A 391 33.51 2.30 -19.04
N LEU A 392 32.85 1.78 -17.98
CA LEU A 392 31.41 1.56 -17.96
C LEU A 392 30.62 2.88 -18.04
N PHE A 393 31.05 3.95 -17.35
CA PHE A 393 30.47 5.28 -17.49
C PHE A 393 30.70 5.86 -18.90
N ALA A 394 31.92 5.74 -19.44
CA ALA A 394 32.27 6.25 -20.77
C ALA A 394 31.49 5.56 -21.91
N SER A 395 31.15 4.28 -21.75
CA SER A 395 30.35 3.52 -22.74
C SER A 395 28.85 3.74 -22.57
N GLY A 396 28.41 4.47 -21.52
CA GLY A 396 27.01 4.68 -21.19
C GLY A 396 26.26 3.40 -20.83
N ILE A 397 26.96 2.40 -20.29
CA ILE A 397 26.33 1.20 -19.70
C ILE A 397 25.77 1.54 -18.33
N VAL A 398 26.44 2.44 -17.62
CA VAL A 398 26.01 2.98 -16.34
C VAL A 398 26.04 4.51 -16.34
N ALA A 399 25.28 5.13 -15.42
CA ALA A 399 25.29 6.57 -15.21
C ALA A 399 25.21 6.91 -13.71
#